data_ef82fa9f9cefc1306607bf1c013eee40
#
_entry.id   ef82fa9f9cefc1306607bf1c013eee40
#
_cell.length_a   1.000
_cell.length_b   1.000
_cell.length_c   1.000
_cell.angle_alpha   90.00
_cell.angle_beta   90.00
_cell.angle_gamma   90.00
#
_symmetry.space_group_name_H-M   'P 1'
#
loop_
_entity.id
_entity.type
_entity.pdbx_description
1 polymer ?
#
loop_
_entity_poly.entity_id
_entity_poly.type
_entity_poly.pdbx_seq_one_letter_code
_entity_poly.pdbx_strand_id
1 'polypeptide(L)'
;MSIPGGEPLIHKEMPQIVEGIIARKKFVYLCTNALLLEQKLDQYTPSPYLTFSIHLDGNRERHDKAVDREGTFDKAVSAIKAARARGFRVTANCTLYAGEDPEDVANFFDYAMTLGIEGVMMSPGYSYQHAPKQDVFLGRRKSKELFREIFKVGKKRKSKWHFNQSSLFIDFLAGNQSYQCTPWANPTYNVFGWQKPCYLLVDEGYASSFKELMETTDWDKYGVGRNPKCDNCMAHCGYEGTAVEHTIASPLTALNVFLFGPRLDGEMAPELPVLHGGQAPGVAIPVSQIGRITRD
;
A
#
# COMPACT_ATOMS: atom_id res chain seq x y z
N MET A 1 4.42 -3.05 -11.35
CA MET A 1 5.62 -2.35 -10.81
C MET A 1 5.14 -1.04 -10.19
N SER A 2 5.73 -0.63 -9.07
CA SER A 2 5.50 0.71 -8.49
C SER A 2 6.82 1.48 -8.53
N ILE A 3 6.76 2.74 -8.94
CA ILE A 3 7.91 3.66 -8.98
C ILE A 3 7.60 4.82 -8.03
N PRO A 4 7.94 4.67 -6.73
CA PRO A 4 7.68 5.72 -5.75
C PRO A 4 8.75 6.82 -5.76
N GLY A 5 10.02 6.47 -5.83
CA GLY A 5 11.16 7.38 -5.74
C GLY A 5 11.02 8.39 -4.59
N GLY A 6 11.77 9.48 -4.58
CA GLY A 6 11.39 10.68 -3.84
C GLY A 6 10.25 11.39 -4.57
N GLU A 7 10.53 11.91 -5.78
CA GLU A 7 9.52 12.38 -6.72
C GLU A 7 9.94 11.93 -8.14
N PRO A 8 9.33 10.88 -8.70
CA PRO A 8 9.79 10.31 -9.96
C PRO A 8 9.66 11.27 -11.14
N LEU A 9 8.75 12.24 -11.07
CA LEU A 9 8.59 13.22 -12.14
C LEU A 9 9.77 14.19 -12.30
N ILE A 10 10.72 14.24 -11.34
CA ILE A 10 11.97 15.02 -11.54
C ILE A 10 12.96 14.26 -12.42
N HIS A 11 12.87 12.94 -12.51
CA HIS A 11 13.81 12.16 -13.31
C HIS A 11 13.60 12.45 -14.80
N LYS A 12 14.67 12.87 -15.48
CA LYS A 12 14.59 13.35 -16.88
C LYS A 12 14.15 12.26 -17.86
N GLU A 13 14.52 11.03 -17.60
CA GLU A 13 14.23 9.87 -18.47
C GLU A 13 12.99 9.08 -18.00
N MET A 14 12.24 9.59 -17.02
CA MET A 14 11.07 8.89 -16.51
C MET A 14 10.02 8.58 -17.60
N PRO A 15 9.73 9.48 -18.53
CA PRO A 15 8.80 9.17 -19.63
C PRO A 15 9.26 7.98 -20.46
N GLN A 16 10.56 7.89 -20.81
CA GLN A 16 11.13 6.78 -21.58
C GLN A 16 11.12 5.46 -20.79
N ILE A 17 11.39 5.52 -19.48
CA ILE A 17 11.31 4.36 -18.60
C ILE A 17 9.87 3.82 -18.57
N VAL A 18 8.89 4.70 -18.36
CA VAL A 18 7.46 4.34 -18.36
C VAL A 18 7.04 3.78 -19.72
N GLU A 19 7.42 4.40 -20.82
CA GLU A 19 7.14 3.91 -22.17
C GLU A 19 7.71 2.51 -22.39
N GLY A 20 8.96 2.28 -21.99
CA GLY A 20 9.59 0.97 -22.06
C GLY A 20 8.88 -0.13 -21.27
N ILE A 21 8.29 0.22 -20.11
CA ILE A 21 7.49 -0.70 -19.29
C ILE A 21 6.15 -1.01 -19.99
N ILE A 22 5.47 0.02 -20.48
CA ILE A 22 4.18 -0.08 -21.17
C ILE A 22 4.31 -0.91 -22.46
N ALA A 23 5.36 -0.68 -23.25
CA ALA A 23 5.64 -1.44 -24.48
C ALA A 23 5.77 -2.94 -24.22
N ARG A 24 6.17 -3.33 -23.02
CA ARG A 24 6.25 -4.72 -22.56
C ARG A 24 4.94 -5.23 -21.92
N LYS A 25 3.85 -4.45 -22.03
CA LYS A 25 2.54 -4.76 -21.44
C LYS A 25 2.62 -5.04 -19.91
N LYS A 26 3.47 -4.29 -19.22
CA LYS A 26 3.62 -4.39 -17.76
C LYS A 26 2.95 -3.19 -17.10
N PHE A 27 2.18 -3.47 -16.05
CA PHE A 27 1.54 -2.41 -15.27
C PHE A 27 2.56 -1.62 -14.47
N VAL A 28 2.44 -0.29 -14.53
CA VAL A 28 3.24 0.66 -13.75
C VAL A 28 2.34 1.64 -13.00
N TYR A 29 2.58 1.74 -11.70
CA TYR A 29 2.09 2.82 -10.85
C TYR A 29 3.22 3.83 -10.69
N LEU A 30 3.03 5.03 -11.24
CA LEU A 30 3.95 6.14 -11.06
C LEU A 30 3.45 6.98 -9.89
N CYS A 31 4.13 6.83 -8.72
CA CYS A 31 3.72 7.46 -7.48
C CYS A 31 4.29 8.87 -7.39
N THR A 32 3.43 9.87 -7.22
CA THR A 32 3.84 11.28 -7.25
C THR A 32 3.07 12.12 -6.23
N ASN A 33 3.71 13.18 -5.74
CA ASN A 33 3.07 14.24 -4.97
C ASN A 33 2.24 15.19 -5.87
N ALA A 34 2.21 14.96 -7.17
CA ALA A 34 1.47 15.66 -8.20
C ALA A 34 1.88 17.13 -8.46
N LEU A 35 2.85 17.70 -7.74
CA LEU A 35 3.25 19.10 -7.90
C LEU A 35 3.74 19.44 -9.30
N LEU A 36 4.31 18.46 -10.00
CA LEU A 36 4.83 18.61 -11.36
C LEU A 36 3.94 17.93 -12.42
N LEU A 37 2.94 17.15 -11.99
CA LEU A 37 2.23 16.25 -12.89
C LEU A 37 1.53 17.00 -14.02
N GLU A 38 0.77 18.05 -13.72
CA GLU A 38 0.02 18.81 -14.72
C GLU A 38 0.92 19.37 -15.83
N GLN A 39 2.11 19.87 -15.46
CA GLN A 39 3.10 20.42 -16.40
C GLN A 39 3.78 19.36 -17.26
N LYS A 40 3.77 18.10 -16.79
CA LYS A 40 4.48 16.99 -17.43
C LYS A 40 3.58 15.98 -18.14
N LEU A 41 2.25 16.17 -18.08
CA LEU A 41 1.31 15.23 -18.70
C LEU A 41 1.55 15.01 -20.20
N ASP A 42 2.03 16.04 -20.92
CA ASP A 42 2.33 15.95 -22.36
C ASP A 42 3.50 15.01 -22.69
N GLN A 43 4.29 14.64 -21.67
CA GLN A 43 5.42 13.72 -21.83
C GLN A 43 4.99 12.24 -21.74
N TYR A 44 3.72 11.98 -21.42
CA TYR A 44 3.17 10.64 -21.23
C TYR A 44 1.99 10.40 -22.17
N THR A 45 1.80 9.14 -22.54
CA THR A 45 0.65 8.70 -23.33
C THR A 45 -0.30 7.88 -22.45
N PRO A 46 -1.62 8.14 -22.44
CA PRO A 46 -2.59 7.32 -21.74
C PRO A 46 -2.50 5.85 -22.17
N SER A 47 -2.51 4.97 -21.21
CA SER A 47 -2.38 3.53 -21.43
C SER A 47 -3.10 2.75 -20.34
N PRO A 48 -3.70 1.58 -20.65
CA PRO A 48 -4.25 0.70 -19.62
C PRO A 48 -3.17 0.18 -18.65
N TYR A 49 -1.89 0.30 -19.00
CA TYR A 49 -0.76 -0.14 -18.20
C TYR A 49 -0.14 0.96 -17.34
N LEU A 50 -0.52 2.23 -17.52
CA LEU A 50 -0.01 3.36 -16.71
C LEU A 50 -1.10 3.88 -15.77
N THR A 51 -0.78 3.94 -14.49
CA THR A 51 -1.61 4.59 -13.48
C THR A 51 -0.76 5.60 -12.71
N PHE A 52 -1.21 6.85 -12.64
CA PHE A 52 -0.66 7.80 -11.69
C PHE A 52 -1.25 7.54 -10.31
N SER A 53 -0.40 7.23 -9.34
CA SER A 53 -0.77 7.06 -7.94
C SER A 53 -0.42 8.34 -7.19
N ILE A 54 -1.43 9.13 -6.87
CA ILE A 54 -1.24 10.48 -6.34
C ILE A 54 -1.36 10.45 -4.83
N HIS A 55 -0.35 10.98 -4.16
CA HIS A 55 -0.36 11.14 -2.70
C HIS A 55 -1.41 12.18 -2.31
N LEU A 56 -2.39 11.76 -1.53
CA LEU A 56 -3.48 12.62 -1.07
C LEU A 56 -4.04 12.11 0.28
N ASP A 57 -3.59 12.71 1.38
CA ASP A 57 -3.89 12.30 2.75
C ASP A 57 -5.01 13.11 3.39
N GLY A 58 -6.25 12.89 2.99
CA GLY A 58 -7.38 13.57 3.61
C GLY A 58 -7.82 14.86 2.92
N ASN A 59 -8.56 15.70 3.65
CA ASN A 59 -9.01 17.01 3.17
C ASN A 59 -7.83 18.00 3.03
N ARG A 60 -8.11 19.21 2.55
CA ARG A 60 -7.10 20.24 2.28
C ARG A 60 -6.20 20.53 3.50
N GLU A 61 -6.81 20.84 4.61
CA GLU A 61 -6.08 21.22 5.83
C GLU A 61 -5.18 20.08 6.30
N ARG A 62 -5.74 18.87 6.33
CA ARG A 62 -5.02 17.69 6.76
C ARG A 62 -3.88 17.33 5.81
N HIS A 63 -4.11 17.36 4.50
CA HIS A 63 -3.08 17.03 3.51
C HIS A 63 -1.93 18.05 3.55
N ASP A 64 -2.25 19.35 3.50
CA ASP A 64 -1.24 20.40 3.51
C ASP A 64 -0.40 20.37 4.80
N LYS A 65 -1.04 20.08 5.94
CA LYS A 65 -0.35 19.86 7.22
C LYS A 65 0.54 18.60 7.20
N ALA A 66 0.06 17.50 6.62
CA ALA A 66 0.83 16.24 6.56
C ALA A 66 2.10 16.38 5.73
N VAL A 67 2.06 17.16 4.65
CA VAL A 67 3.22 17.40 3.76
C VAL A 67 3.99 18.67 4.12
N ASP A 68 3.60 19.36 5.20
CA ASP A 68 4.20 20.61 5.69
C ASP A 68 4.31 21.69 4.58
N ARG A 69 3.25 21.82 3.77
CA ARG A 69 3.23 22.77 2.66
C ARG A 69 1.81 23.13 2.22
N GLU A 70 1.45 24.40 2.39
CA GLU A 70 0.17 24.94 1.94
C GLU A 70 -0.02 24.89 0.42
N GLY A 71 -1.27 24.67 -0.01
CA GLY A 71 -1.68 24.66 -1.42
C GLY A 71 -1.29 23.37 -2.17
N THR A 72 -0.72 22.39 -1.50
CA THR A 72 -0.36 21.10 -2.13
C THR A 72 -1.59 20.30 -2.50
N PHE A 73 -2.62 20.30 -1.63
CA PHE A 73 -3.90 19.67 -1.91
C PHE A 73 -4.53 20.17 -3.21
N ASP A 74 -4.62 21.48 -3.39
CA ASP A 74 -5.23 22.07 -4.58
C ASP A 74 -4.48 21.73 -5.86
N LYS A 75 -3.16 21.69 -5.80
CA LYS A 75 -2.31 21.27 -6.94
C LYS A 75 -2.52 19.79 -7.25
N ALA A 76 -2.59 18.93 -6.25
CA ALA A 76 -2.86 17.50 -6.44
C ALA A 76 -4.25 17.30 -7.07
N VAL A 77 -5.27 17.98 -6.58
CA VAL A 77 -6.64 17.90 -7.14
C VAL A 77 -6.69 18.43 -8.58
N SER A 78 -6.03 19.56 -8.89
CA SER A 78 -5.92 20.08 -10.26
C SER A 78 -5.25 19.07 -11.19
N ALA A 79 -4.14 18.48 -10.76
CA ALA A 79 -3.41 17.48 -11.53
C ALA A 79 -4.22 16.20 -11.75
N ILE A 80 -5.00 15.73 -10.75
CA ILE A 80 -5.93 14.60 -10.90
C ILE A 80 -6.94 14.90 -12.00
N LYS A 81 -7.61 16.05 -11.93
CA LYS A 81 -8.61 16.47 -12.92
C LYS A 81 -8.01 16.57 -14.32
N ALA A 82 -6.84 17.20 -14.47
CA ALA A 82 -6.13 17.31 -15.73
C ALA A 82 -5.75 15.94 -16.31
N ALA A 83 -5.21 15.04 -15.49
CA ALA A 83 -4.85 13.70 -15.92
C ALA A 83 -6.08 12.88 -16.34
N ARG A 84 -7.17 12.95 -15.56
CA ARG A 84 -8.44 12.26 -15.90
C ARG A 84 -9.05 12.80 -17.18
N ALA A 85 -9.06 14.11 -17.39
CA ALA A 85 -9.57 14.74 -18.61
C ALA A 85 -8.81 14.30 -19.86
N ARG A 86 -7.54 13.93 -19.72
CA ARG A 86 -6.68 13.40 -20.81
C ARG A 86 -6.75 11.86 -20.94
N GLY A 87 -7.60 11.18 -20.19
CA GLY A 87 -7.79 9.74 -20.27
C GLY A 87 -6.76 8.89 -19.50
N PHE A 88 -5.94 9.49 -18.65
CA PHE A 88 -5.04 8.73 -17.79
C PHE A 88 -5.79 8.01 -16.67
N ARG A 89 -5.29 6.87 -16.28
CA ARG A 89 -5.69 6.17 -15.07
C ARG A 89 -5.08 6.87 -13.87
N VAL A 90 -5.88 7.12 -12.83
CA VAL A 90 -5.44 7.80 -11.62
C VAL A 90 -6.01 7.09 -10.40
N THR A 91 -5.16 6.91 -9.39
CA THR A 91 -5.55 6.47 -8.04
C THR A 91 -5.01 7.45 -7.00
N ALA A 92 -5.62 7.47 -5.83
CA ALA A 92 -5.06 8.19 -4.69
C ALA A 92 -4.35 7.21 -3.75
N ASN A 93 -3.25 7.67 -3.12
CA ASN A 93 -2.57 6.96 -2.05
C ASN A 93 -2.72 7.78 -0.77
N CYS A 94 -3.39 7.21 0.23
CA CYS A 94 -3.75 7.85 1.48
C CYS A 94 -3.15 7.12 2.68
N THR A 95 -2.41 7.83 3.51
CA THR A 95 -1.85 7.33 4.75
C THR A 95 -2.62 7.89 5.94
N LEU A 96 -3.06 7.02 6.84
CA LEU A 96 -3.82 7.38 8.04
C LEU A 96 -2.92 7.26 9.27
N TYR A 97 -2.97 8.29 10.13
CA TYR A 97 -2.14 8.39 11.33
C TYR A 97 -2.98 8.39 12.61
N ALA A 98 -2.32 8.47 13.75
CA ALA A 98 -3.00 8.60 15.03
C ALA A 98 -3.77 9.94 15.12
N GLY A 99 -4.98 9.88 15.66
CA GLY A 99 -5.84 11.06 15.82
C GLY A 99 -6.73 11.39 14.63
N GLU A 100 -6.79 10.52 13.61
CA GLU A 100 -7.77 10.68 12.53
C GLU A 100 -9.20 10.51 13.03
N ASP A 101 -10.09 11.41 12.62
CA ASP A 101 -11.52 11.27 12.83
C ASP A 101 -12.14 10.42 11.70
N PRO A 102 -12.88 9.35 12.02
CA PRO A 102 -13.50 8.49 11.01
C PRO A 102 -14.48 9.20 10.06
N GLU A 103 -15.20 10.23 10.55
CA GLU A 103 -16.10 11.02 9.72
C GLU A 103 -15.34 11.91 8.73
N ASP A 104 -14.22 12.50 9.15
CA ASP A 104 -13.37 13.32 8.29
C ASP A 104 -12.72 12.47 7.20
N VAL A 105 -12.25 11.26 7.54
CA VAL A 105 -11.72 10.31 6.57
C VAL A 105 -12.81 9.88 5.59
N ALA A 106 -14.02 9.61 6.06
CA ALA A 106 -15.16 9.25 5.22
C ALA A 106 -15.54 10.40 4.27
N ASN A 107 -15.57 11.64 4.75
CA ASN A 107 -15.82 12.82 3.94
C ASN A 107 -14.77 12.99 2.85
N PHE A 108 -13.51 12.73 3.18
CA PHE A 108 -12.43 12.73 2.20
C PHE A 108 -12.61 11.63 1.15
N PHE A 109 -12.95 10.41 1.53
CA PHE A 109 -13.19 9.32 0.56
C PHE A 109 -14.37 9.62 -0.35
N ASP A 110 -15.47 10.15 0.19
CA ASP A 110 -16.59 10.62 -0.63
C ASP A 110 -16.14 11.67 -1.66
N TYR A 111 -15.37 12.66 -1.22
CA TYR A 111 -14.81 13.67 -2.11
C TYR A 111 -13.88 13.08 -3.17
N ALA A 112 -12.97 12.20 -2.77
CA ALA A 112 -12.02 11.57 -3.69
C ALA A 112 -12.73 10.80 -4.82
N MET A 113 -13.85 10.12 -4.52
CA MET A 113 -14.65 9.45 -5.56
C MET A 113 -15.23 10.45 -6.58
N THR A 114 -15.53 11.69 -6.18
CA THR A 114 -16.02 12.72 -7.12
C THR A 114 -14.96 13.18 -8.13
N LEU A 115 -13.68 12.92 -7.85
CA LEU A 115 -12.58 13.27 -8.76
C LEU A 115 -12.44 12.28 -9.93
N GLY A 116 -13.26 11.22 -9.97
CA GLY A 116 -13.22 10.20 -11.02
C GLY A 116 -11.98 9.31 -10.99
N ILE A 117 -11.31 9.20 -9.83
CA ILE A 117 -10.20 8.26 -9.64
C ILE A 117 -10.71 6.81 -9.64
N GLU A 118 -9.83 5.86 -9.97
CA GLU A 118 -10.19 4.44 -10.00
C GLU A 118 -10.33 3.83 -8.60
N GLY A 119 -9.73 4.45 -7.61
CA GLY A 119 -9.82 4.04 -6.21
C GLY A 119 -8.76 4.70 -5.34
N VAL A 120 -8.84 4.41 -4.05
CA VAL A 120 -7.88 4.83 -3.02
C VAL A 120 -7.09 3.61 -2.57
N MET A 121 -5.77 3.74 -2.51
CA MET A 121 -4.91 2.85 -1.75
C MET A 121 -4.74 3.46 -0.37
N MET A 122 -5.22 2.79 0.65
CA MET A 122 -5.11 3.28 2.02
C MET A 122 -4.16 2.42 2.85
N SER A 123 -3.41 3.04 3.72
CA SER A 123 -2.49 2.37 4.64
C SER A 123 -2.49 3.06 6.00
N PRO A 124 -2.35 2.32 7.10
CA PRO A 124 -1.99 2.95 8.35
C PRO A 124 -0.55 3.46 8.24
N GLY A 125 -0.28 4.63 8.81
CA GLY A 125 1.07 5.10 9.02
C GLY A 125 1.80 4.11 9.94
N TYR A 126 2.99 3.71 9.57
CA TYR A 126 3.83 2.79 10.34
C TYR A 126 5.16 3.44 10.67
N SER A 127 5.66 3.16 11.87
CA SER A 127 6.94 3.65 12.31
C SER A 127 8.07 3.02 11.49
N TYR A 128 9.02 3.84 11.09
CA TYR A 128 10.29 3.40 10.51
C TYR A 128 11.44 4.06 11.27
N GLN A 129 12.59 3.43 11.21
CA GLN A 129 13.72 3.74 12.10
C GLN A 129 14.11 5.22 12.17
N HIS A 130 14.02 5.92 11.05
CA HIS A 130 14.45 7.33 10.92
C HIS A 130 13.30 8.34 10.95
N ALA A 131 12.09 7.92 11.31
CA ALA A 131 10.98 8.86 11.43
C ALA A 131 11.19 9.81 12.62
N PRO A 132 11.12 11.13 12.41
CA PRO A 132 11.42 12.11 13.47
C PRO A 132 10.38 12.11 14.60
N LYS A 133 9.12 11.74 14.30
CA LYS A 133 8.02 11.65 15.26
C LYS A 133 7.46 10.24 15.25
N GLN A 134 7.62 9.52 16.35
CA GLN A 134 7.15 8.13 16.47
C GLN A 134 5.71 8.02 17.03
N ASP A 135 5.25 9.01 17.74
CA ASP A 135 3.94 9.07 18.40
C ASP A 135 2.75 9.23 17.44
N VAL A 136 3.02 9.66 16.20
CA VAL A 136 2.00 9.80 15.15
C VAL A 136 1.59 8.47 14.52
N PHE A 137 2.35 7.39 14.76
CA PHE A 137 2.07 6.10 14.15
C PHE A 137 1.12 5.26 14.99
N LEU A 138 0.24 4.55 14.31
CA LEU A 138 -0.70 3.62 14.93
C LEU A 138 -0.04 2.26 15.14
N GLY A 139 -0.23 1.67 16.33
CA GLY A 139 0.00 0.24 16.49
C GLY A 139 -1.10 -0.57 15.79
N ARG A 140 -0.85 -1.87 15.55
CA ARG A 140 -1.77 -2.75 14.80
C ARG A 140 -3.21 -2.70 15.32
N ARG A 141 -3.41 -2.83 16.63
CA ARG A 141 -4.74 -2.85 17.24
C ARG A 141 -5.50 -1.54 16.97
N LYS A 142 -4.85 -0.40 17.23
CA LYS A 142 -5.45 0.92 16.98
C LYS A 142 -5.73 1.15 15.50
N SER A 143 -4.88 0.65 14.61
CA SER A 143 -5.13 0.69 13.17
C SER A 143 -6.41 -0.06 12.81
N LYS A 144 -6.57 -1.30 13.29
CA LYS A 144 -7.76 -2.11 13.05
C LYS A 144 -9.04 -1.46 13.60
N GLU A 145 -8.95 -0.89 14.80
CA GLU A 145 -10.05 -0.14 15.41
C GLU A 145 -10.45 1.07 14.55
N LEU A 146 -9.49 1.88 14.12
CA LEU A 146 -9.73 3.04 13.25
C LEU A 146 -10.39 2.62 11.92
N PHE A 147 -9.84 1.62 11.23
CA PHE A 147 -10.41 1.16 9.96
C PHE A 147 -11.83 0.61 10.12
N ARG A 148 -12.15 -0.10 11.22
CA ARG A 148 -13.52 -0.52 11.51
C ARG A 148 -14.48 0.66 11.63
N GLU A 149 -14.09 1.69 12.37
CA GLU A 149 -14.93 2.88 12.52
C GLU A 149 -15.11 3.62 11.19
N ILE A 150 -14.05 3.80 10.40
CA ILE A 150 -14.16 4.37 9.05
C ILE A 150 -15.15 3.56 8.19
N PHE A 151 -15.03 2.23 8.17
CA PHE A 151 -15.92 1.39 7.38
C PHE A 151 -17.36 1.37 7.91
N LYS A 152 -17.58 1.51 9.23
CA LYS A 152 -18.93 1.70 9.81
C LYS A 152 -19.57 2.99 9.32
N VAL A 153 -18.81 4.08 9.29
CA VAL A 153 -19.27 5.34 8.70
C VAL A 153 -19.58 5.13 7.22
N GLY A 154 -18.67 4.49 6.47
CA GLY A 154 -18.84 4.23 5.04
C GLY A 154 -20.09 3.43 4.71
N LYS A 155 -20.47 2.42 5.52
CA LYS A 155 -21.72 1.67 5.34
C LYS A 155 -23.00 2.54 5.38
N LYS A 156 -22.96 3.69 6.03
CA LYS A 156 -24.07 4.62 6.14
C LYS A 156 -24.09 5.64 5.00
N ARG A 157 -23.02 5.70 4.18
CA ARG A 157 -22.88 6.66 3.08
C ARG A 157 -23.58 6.16 1.83
N LYS A 158 -24.03 7.10 0.97
CA LYS A 158 -24.56 6.80 -0.36
C LYS A 158 -23.45 6.56 -1.39
N SER A 159 -22.30 7.17 -1.19
CA SER A 159 -21.12 7.02 -2.03
C SER A 159 -20.54 5.61 -1.85
N LYS A 160 -20.15 4.99 -2.95
CA LYS A 160 -19.42 3.73 -2.92
C LYS A 160 -17.94 4.04 -3.09
N TRP A 161 -17.17 3.69 -2.07
CA TRP A 161 -15.72 3.82 -2.14
C TRP A 161 -15.12 2.65 -2.89
N HIS A 162 -14.14 2.95 -3.73
CA HIS A 162 -13.34 1.96 -4.43
C HIS A 162 -11.93 1.96 -3.85
N PHE A 163 -11.44 0.77 -3.52
CA PHE A 163 -10.09 0.58 -3.01
C PHE A 163 -9.26 -0.22 -4.02
N ASN A 164 -7.98 0.12 -4.16
CA ASN A 164 -7.07 -0.57 -5.07
C ASN A 164 -6.48 -1.86 -4.49
N GLN A 165 -6.78 -2.12 -3.23
CA GLN A 165 -6.37 -3.33 -2.51
C GLN A 165 -7.40 -4.45 -2.68
N SER A 166 -6.95 -5.70 -2.49
CA SER A 166 -7.85 -6.84 -2.50
C SER A 166 -8.89 -6.76 -1.38
N SER A 167 -10.07 -7.35 -1.59
CA SER A 167 -11.13 -7.34 -0.57
C SER A 167 -10.68 -7.98 0.75
N LEU A 168 -9.86 -9.03 0.70
CA LEU A 168 -9.35 -9.67 1.90
C LEU A 168 -8.24 -8.86 2.59
N PHE A 169 -7.54 -7.98 1.88
CA PHE A 169 -6.67 -7.00 2.55
C PHE A 169 -7.49 -5.94 3.28
N ILE A 170 -8.60 -5.47 2.70
CA ILE A 170 -9.55 -4.58 3.39
C ILE A 170 -10.10 -5.25 4.66
N ASP A 171 -10.44 -6.53 4.57
CA ASP A 171 -10.89 -7.34 5.71
C ASP A 171 -9.79 -7.51 6.78
N PHE A 172 -8.52 -7.63 6.37
CA PHE A 172 -7.36 -7.61 7.27
C PHE A 172 -7.20 -6.25 7.97
N LEU A 173 -7.36 -5.13 7.26
CA LEU A 173 -7.34 -3.81 7.88
C LEU A 173 -8.46 -3.64 8.91
N ALA A 174 -9.64 -4.23 8.66
CA ALA A 174 -10.75 -4.27 9.62
C ALA A 174 -10.52 -5.25 10.79
N GLY A 175 -9.38 -5.93 10.83
CA GLY A 175 -9.00 -6.83 11.91
C GLY A 175 -9.67 -8.20 11.88
N ASN A 176 -10.23 -8.63 10.76
CA ASN A 176 -10.89 -9.94 10.66
C ASN A 176 -9.95 -11.07 10.26
N GLN A 177 -8.73 -10.74 9.85
CA GLN A 177 -7.72 -11.70 9.39
C GLN A 177 -6.44 -11.60 10.21
N SER A 178 -5.76 -12.73 10.40
CA SER A 178 -4.42 -12.83 10.98
C SER A 178 -3.46 -13.28 9.89
N TYR A 179 -2.76 -12.35 9.28
CA TYR A 179 -1.83 -12.63 8.17
C TYR A 179 -0.38 -12.57 8.62
N GLN A 180 0.42 -13.47 8.07
CA GLN A 180 1.88 -13.38 8.08
C GLN A 180 2.33 -12.40 6.99
N CYS A 181 3.40 -11.68 7.27
CA CYS A 181 4.04 -10.82 6.30
C CYS A 181 4.76 -11.68 5.23
N THR A 182 4.60 -11.32 3.97
CA THR A 182 5.27 -11.94 2.81
C THR A 182 6.14 -10.92 2.08
N PRO A 183 7.25 -10.43 2.69
CA PRO A 183 8.03 -9.32 2.14
C PRO A 183 8.65 -9.65 0.76
N TRP A 184 8.91 -10.92 0.48
CA TRP A 184 9.38 -11.40 -0.83
C TRP A 184 8.39 -11.21 -1.99
N ALA A 185 7.09 -11.02 -1.69
CA ALA A 185 6.07 -10.82 -2.71
C ALA A 185 6.14 -9.42 -3.35
N ASN A 186 6.80 -8.47 -2.68
CA ASN A 186 6.98 -7.11 -3.19
C ASN A 186 8.42 -6.62 -3.00
N PRO A 187 9.38 -7.23 -3.72
CA PRO A 187 10.79 -6.90 -3.60
C PRO A 187 11.06 -5.46 -4.02
N THR A 188 11.96 -4.80 -3.30
CA THR A 188 12.31 -3.39 -3.53
C THR A 188 13.73 -3.29 -4.09
N TYR A 189 13.87 -2.49 -5.15
CA TYR A 189 15.15 -2.13 -5.77
C TYR A 189 15.35 -0.62 -5.71
N ASN A 190 16.52 -0.18 -5.30
CA ASN A 190 16.91 1.23 -5.27
C ASN A 190 18.35 1.43 -5.78
N VAL A 191 18.91 2.62 -5.60
CA VAL A 191 20.27 2.97 -6.09
C VAL A 191 21.38 2.15 -5.46
N PHE A 192 21.13 1.46 -4.33
CA PHE A 192 22.09 0.60 -3.65
C PHE A 192 21.91 -0.88 -4.01
N GLY A 193 20.83 -1.24 -4.72
CA GLY A 193 20.54 -2.61 -5.09
C GLY A 193 19.20 -3.11 -4.55
N TRP A 194 19.07 -4.43 -4.43
CA TRP A 194 17.89 -5.10 -3.90
C TRP A 194 17.89 -5.03 -2.37
N GLN A 195 16.93 -4.30 -1.80
CA GLN A 195 16.86 -4.05 -0.37
C GLN A 195 16.34 -5.26 0.41
N LYS A 196 17.03 -5.64 1.48
CA LYS A 196 16.67 -6.74 2.40
C LYS A 196 15.96 -6.19 3.64
N PRO A 197 14.96 -6.89 4.17
CA PRO A 197 14.03 -7.80 3.51
C PRO A 197 12.95 -7.02 2.77
N CYS A 198 12.77 -5.74 3.13
CA CYS A 198 11.78 -4.81 2.60
C CYS A 198 12.26 -3.35 2.78
N TYR A 199 11.61 -2.41 2.13
CA TYR A 199 12.02 -0.99 2.13
C TYR A 199 11.90 -0.29 3.49
N LEU A 200 11.19 -0.86 4.46
CA LEU A 200 11.03 -0.28 5.79
C LEU A 200 12.21 -0.57 6.72
N LEU A 201 12.94 -1.65 6.48
CA LEU A 201 14.08 -2.09 7.29
C LEU A 201 15.38 -1.74 6.57
N VAL A 202 15.69 -0.44 6.52
CA VAL A 202 16.80 0.11 5.71
C VAL A 202 18.20 -0.36 6.14
N ASP A 203 18.35 -0.78 7.40
CA ASP A 203 19.65 -1.17 7.96
C ASP A 203 19.99 -2.67 7.78
N GLU A 204 19.07 -3.44 7.17
CA GLU A 204 19.25 -4.89 6.98
C GLU A 204 20.11 -5.23 5.73
N GLY A 205 20.50 -4.21 4.97
CA GLY A 205 21.43 -4.33 3.85
C GLY A 205 20.79 -4.57 2.49
N TYR A 206 21.63 -4.86 1.51
CA TYR A 206 21.26 -4.99 0.11
C TYR A 206 21.84 -6.25 -0.50
N ALA A 207 21.18 -6.75 -1.54
CA ALA A 207 21.70 -7.79 -2.40
C ALA A 207 22.05 -7.20 -3.78
N SER A 208 23.08 -7.73 -4.42
CA SER A 208 23.55 -7.27 -5.73
C SER A 208 22.67 -7.77 -6.88
N SER A 209 21.92 -8.86 -6.66
CA SER A 209 21.02 -9.45 -7.62
C SER A 209 19.72 -9.91 -6.98
N PHE A 210 18.66 -10.04 -7.78
CA PHE A 210 17.39 -10.60 -7.33
C PHE A 210 17.55 -12.05 -6.82
N LYS A 211 18.41 -12.84 -7.49
CA LYS A 211 18.72 -14.19 -7.06
C LYS A 211 19.33 -14.20 -5.66
N GLU A 212 20.34 -13.37 -5.43
CA GLU A 212 20.96 -13.23 -4.11
C GLU A 212 19.94 -12.78 -3.05
N LEU A 213 19.08 -11.80 -3.36
CA LEU A 213 18.00 -11.38 -2.47
C LEU A 213 17.15 -12.58 -2.01
N MET A 214 16.72 -13.40 -2.96
CA MET A 214 15.81 -14.52 -2.69
C MET A 214 16.49 -15.68 -1.94
N GLU A 215 17.76 -15.99 -2.26
CA GLU A 215 18.47 -17.14 -1.73
C GLU A 215 19.20 -16.87 -0.40
N THR A 216 19.61 -15.61 -0.16
CA THR A 216 20.44 -15.28 1.02
C THR A 216 19.69 -14.54 2.14
N THR A 217 18.47 -14.07 1.88
CA THR A 217 17.66 -13.44 2.93
C THR A 217 16.98 -14.50 3.77
N ASP A 218 17.23 -14.46 5.08
CA ASP A 218 16.53 -15.31 6.05
C ASP A 218 15.11 -14.75 6.30
N TRP A 219 14.19 -15.09 5.41
CA TRP A 219 12.83 -14.56 5.42
C TRP A 219 12.07 -14.88 6.70
N ASP A 220 12.40 -15.98 7.37
CA ASP A 220 11.73 -16.41 8.60
C ASP A 220 12.03 -15.53 9.82
N LYS A 221 13.06 -14.71 9.74
CA LYS A 221 13.36 -13.71 10.78
C LYS A 221 12.47 -12.48 10.75
N TYR A 222 11.62 -12.32 9.73
CA TYR A 222 10.86 -11.10 9.53
C TYR A 222 9.35 -11.34 9.60
N GLY A 223 8.64 -10.32 10.03
CA GLY A 223 7.20 -10.34 10.23
C GLY A 223 6.81 -10.13 11.69
N VAL A 224 5.52 -9.93 11.90
CA VAL A 224 4.94 -9.75 13.25
C VAL A 224 5.23 -10.96 14.11
N GLY A 225 5.64 -10.71 15.34
CA GLY A 225 6.01 -11.74 16.30
C GLY A 225 7.39 -12.36 16.09
N ARG A 226 8.03 -12.15 14.94
CA ARG A 226 9.37 -12.69 14.60
C ARG A 226 10.46 -11.64 14.73
N ASN A 227 10.14 -10.39 14.41
CA ASN A 227 11.07 -9.28 14.52
C ASN A 227 10.40 -8.08 15.19
N PRO A 228 10.97 -7.53 16.28
CA PRO A 228 10.39 -6.39 16.99
C PRO A 228 10.09 -5.18 16.10
N LYS A 229 10.94 -4.93 15.09
CA LYS A 229 10.74 -3.84 14.12
C LYS A 229 9.49 -4.05 13.24
N CYS A 230 8.96 -5.27 13.19
CA CYS A 230 7.80 -5.62 12.36
C CYS A 230 6.47 -5.62 13.12
N ASP A 231 6.48 -5.59 14.47
CA ASP A 231 5.31 -5.87 15.31
C ASP A 231 4.13 -4.95 15.07
N ASN A 232 4.37 -3.70 14.73
CA ASN A 232 3.31 -2.73 14.42
C ASN A 232 3.02 -2.57 12.94
N CYS A 233 3.72 -3.28 12.07
CA CYS A 233 3.57 -3.15 10.64
C CYS A 233 2.26 -3.79 10.14
N MET A 234 1.50 -3.03 9.34
CA MET A 234 0.35 -3.49 8.55
C MET A 234 0.47 -2.99 7.11
N ALA A 235 1.70 -2.79 6.64
CA ALA A 235 1.95 -2.21 5.34
C ALA A 235 1.45 -3.12 4.20
N HIS A 236 0.80 -2.52 3.22
CA HIS A 236 0.29 -3.17 2.02
C HIS A 236 1.34 -4.08 1.36
N CYS A 237 2.58 -3.59 1.21
CA CYS A 237 3.66 -4.35 0.57
C CYS A 237 3.99 -5.70 1.23
N GLY A 238 3.72 -5.83 2.53
CA GLY A 238 4.01 -7.06 3.28
C GLY A 238 2.82 -8.02 3.38
N TYR A 239 1.60 -7.54 3.24
CA TYR A 239 0.39 -8.33 3.54
C TYR A 239 -0.54 -8.53 2.34
N GLU A 240 -0.44 -7.72 1.29
CA GLU A 240 -1.27 -7.89 0.09
C GLU A 240 -0.98 -9.22 -0.60
N GLY A 241 0.29 -9.67 -0.63
CA GLY A 241 0.66 -10.98 -1.18
C GLY A 241 -0.10 -12.12 -0.49
N THR A 242 -0.12 -12.13 0.84
CA THR A 242 -0.88 -13.11 1.63
C THR A 242 -2.39 -12.99 1.41
N ALA A 243 -2.92 -11.77 1.32
CA ALA A 243 -4.34 -11.53 1.06
C ALA A 243 -4.75 -12.02 -0.35
N VAL A 244 -3.91 -11.84 -1.35
CA VAL A 244 -4.12 -12.36 -2.71
C VAL A 244 -4.08 -13.89 -2.72
N GLU A 245 -3.11 -14.51 -2.04
CA GLU A 245 -3.06 -15.97 -1.89
C GLU A 245 -4.33 -16.50 -1.23
N HIS A 246 -4.78 -15.87 -0.14
CA HIS A 246 -6.04 -16.23 0.53
C HIS A 246 -7.26 -16.03 -0.39
N THR A 247 -7.25 -15.00 -1.23
CA THR A 247 -8.32 -14.76 -2.23
C THR A 247 -8.42 -15.93 -3.21
N ILE A 248 -7.28 -16.47 -3.65
CA ILE A 248 -7.23 -17.62 -4.56
C ILE A 248 -7.69 -18.89 -3.82
N ALA A 249 -7.27 -19.09 -2.58
CA ALA A 249 -7.63 -20.25 -1.78
C ALA A 249 -9.10 -20.23 -1.33
N SER A 250 -9.70 -19.05 -1.16
CA SER A 250 -11.06 -18.87 -0.64
C SER A 250 -11.86 -17.83 -1.45
N PRO A 251 -12.12 -18.08 -2.74
CA PRO A 251 -12.73 -17.08 -3.63
C PRO A 251 -14.14 -16.66 -3.21
N LEU A 252 -14.92 -17.55 -2.59
CA LEU A 252 -16.26 -17.22 -2.09
C LEU A 252 -16.18 -16.24 -0.90
N THR A 253 -15.22 -16.40 -0.02
CA THR A 253 -14.98 -15.46 1.08
C THR A 253 -14.57 -14.10 0.54
N ALA A 254 -13.66 -14.07 -0.41
CA ALA A 254 -13.22 -12.83 -1.06
C ALA A 254 -14.39 -12.13 -1.78
N LEU A 255 -15.22 -12.88 -2.50
CA LEU A 255 -16.42 -12.36 -3.17
C LEU A 255 -17.44 -11.80 -2.16
N ASN A 256 -17.65 -12.50 -1.05
CA ASN A 256 -18.55 -12.02 0.01
C ASN A 256 -18.08 -10.68 0.59
N VAL A 257 -16.80 -10.56 0.91
CA VAL A 257 -16.22 -9.30 1.40
C VAL A 257 -16.27 -8.21 0.32
N PHE A 258 -16.05 -8.56 -0.95
CA PHE A 258 -16.15 -7.60 -2.05
C PHE A 258 -17.56 -7.04 -2.20
N LEU A 259 -18.59 -7.89 -2.08
CA LEU A 259 -19.98 -7.49 -2.28
C LEU A 259 -20.59 -6.77 -1.07
N PHE A 260 -20.26 -7.21 0.14
CA PHE A 260 -20.93 -6.76 1.38
C PHE A 260 -20.00 -5.96 2.32
N GLY A 261 -18.73 -5.85 1.98
CA GLY A 261 -17.70 -5.24 2.82
C GLY A 261 -17.21 -6.15 3.94
N PRO A 262 -16.20 -5.71 4.71
CA PRO A 262 -15.68 -6.44 5.85
C PRO A 262 -16.70 -6.53 6.99
N ARG A 263 -16.57 -7.55 7.83
CA ARG A 263 -17.31 -7.61 9.09
C ARG A 263 -16.80 -6.50 10.03
N LEU A 264 -17.72 -5.74 10.63
CA LEU A 264 -17.38 -4.57 11.44
C LEU A 264 -17.69 -4.74 12.92
N ASP A 265 -18.36 -5.84 13.28
CA ASP A 265 -18.79 -6.13 14.63
C ASP A 265 -18.18 -7.46 15.12
N GLY A 266 -18.20 -7.65 16.43
CA GLY A 266 -17.64 -8.84 17.08
C GLY A 266 -16.12 -8.78 17.27
N GLU A 267 -15.55 -9.87 17.74
CA GLU A 267 -14.13 -9.97 18.03
C GLU A 267 -13.25 -9.86 16.79
N MET A 268 -12.11 -9.24 16.95
CA MET A 268 -11.05 -9.24 15.94
C MET A 268 -10.34 -10.59 15.92
N ALA A 269 -9.76 -10.93 14.79
CA ALA A 269 -8.87 -12.08 14.69
C ALA A 269 -7.70 -11.92 15.69
N PRO A 270 -7.25 -13.01 16.31
CA PRO A 270 -6.17 -12.97 17.28
C PRO A 270 -4.89 -12.42 16.64
N GLU A 271 -4.11 -11.67 17.41
CA GLU A 271 -2.77 -11.28 16.97
C GLU A 271 -1.86 -12.50 16.91
N LEU A 272 -0.90 -12.45 16.01
CA LEU A 272 0.09 -13.51 15.93
C LEU A 272 0.95 -13.54 17.21
N PRO A 273 1.35 -14.73 17.67
CA PRO A 273 2.15 -14.86 18.88
C PRO A 273 3.51 -14.17 18.70
N VAL A 274 3.97 -13.50 19.76
CA VAL A 274 5.31 -12.91 19.81
C VAL A 274 6.33 -14.03 20.06
N LEU A 275 7.23 -14.24 19.14
CA LEU A 275 8.26 -15.30 19.14
C LEU A 275 9.66 -14.77 19.47
N HIS A 276 9.79 -13.49 19.85
CA HIS A 276 11.07 -12.88 20.20
C HIS A 276 11.72 -13.64 21.35
N GLY A 277 12.81 -14.37 21.07
CA GLY A 277 13.60 -15.11 22.05
C GLY A 277 13.22 -16.57 22.26
N GLY A 278 12.29 -17.14 21.50
CA GLY A 278 11.91 -18.55 21.56
C GLY A 278 11.72 -19.17 20.18
N GLN A 279 11.89 -20.49 20.09
CA GLN A 279 11.73 -21.23 18.83
C GLN A 279 10.34 -21.07 18.24
N ALA A 280 10.28 -20.77 16.94
CA ALA A 280 9.03 -20.72 16.18
C ALA A 280 8.35 -22.10 16.18
N PRO A 281 7.02 -22.19 16.44
CA PRO A 281 6.27 -23.39 16.10
C PRO A 281 6.28 -23.49 14.56
N GLY A 282 6.79 -24.61 14.05
CA GLY A 282 6.96 -24.86 12.65
C GLY A 282 5.62 -24.90 11.89
N VAL A 283 5.26 -23.80 11.27
CA VAL A 283 4.41 -23.74 10.08
C VAL A 283 5.06 -22.72 9.14
N ALA A 284 6.25 -23.07 8.68
CA ALA A 284 6.82 -22.43 7.51
C ALA A 284 6.28 -23.18 6.28
N ILE A 285 5.58 -22.49 5.41
CA ILE A 285 5.47 -22.95 4.02
C ILE A 285 6.87 -22.78 3.46
N PRO A 286 7.60 -23.86 3.15
CA PRO A 286 8.97 -23.71 2.68
C PRO A 286 8.96 -22.97 1.35
N VAL A 287 9.86 -22.00 1.20
CA VAL A 287 10.09 -21.25 -0.06
C VAL A 287 10.35 -22.20 -1.24
N SER A 288 10.75 -23.45 -0.99
CA SER A 288 10.90 -24.53 -1.97
C SER A 288 9.59 -24.94 -2.69
N GLN A 289 8.41 -24.57 -2.17
CA GLN A 289 7.13 -24.86 -2.83
C GLN A 289 6.65 -23.73 -3.76
N ILE A 290 7.24 -22.53 -3.69
CA ILE A 290 6.90 -21.38 -4.55
C ILE A 290 7.62 -21.46 -5.92
N GLY A 291 8.59 -22.34 -6.07
CA GLY A 291 9.54 -22.38 -7.19
C GLY A 291 9.20 -23.32 -8.36
N ARG A 292 8.01 -23.88 -8.48
CA ARG A 292 7.65 -24.74 -9.61
C ARG A 292 6.47 -24.20 -10.43
N ILE A 293 6.66 -23.04 -11.03
CA ILE A 293 6.00 -22.74 -12.31
C ILE A 293 7.03 -23.12 -13.38
N THR A 294 7.01 -24.37 -13.80
CA THR A 294 7.71 -24.82 -15.01
C THR A 294 7.09 -24.08 -16.18
N ARG A 295 7.93 -23.35 -16.89
CA ARG A 295 7.62 -22.90 -18.24
C ARG A 295 7.68 -24.14 -19.15
N ASP A 296 6.55 -24.55 -19.65
CA ASP A 296 6.43 -25.19 -20.93
C ASP A 296 5.95 -24.16 -21.96
#